data_61cc2e3445ceb735050364243ee60882
#
_entry.id   61cc2e3445ceb735050364243ee60882
#
_cell.length_a   1.000
_cell.length_b   1.000
_cell.length_c   1.000
_cell.angle_alpha   90.00
_cell.angle_beta   90.00
_cell.angle_gamma   90.00
#
_symmetry.space_group_name_H-M   'P 1'
#
loop_
_entity.id
_entity.type
_entity.pdbx_description
1 polymer ?
#
loop_
_entity_poly.entity_id
_entity_poly.type
_entity_poly.pdbx_seq_one_letter_code
_entity_poly.pdbx_strand_id
1 'polypeptide(L)'
;MAAGPGDLILEPSEQVILATRPLFLWEPLVLIEVVLVVLTLYFVGIGNATLVGLGLAIFVLLTIWIVVRWIPWSAKWFVLTDRRLISRWGVFNKNQSALLLDRVQDASLARPFPLSMIRDYGVLRLESAGMHSEERITEGLHELAMTRATAFYRALNDAQTPGR
;
A
#
# COMPACT_ATOMS: atom_id res chain seq x y z
N MET A 1 18.88 -5.36 -5.97
CA MET A 1 18.42 -3.95 -5.99
C MET A 1 16.90 -3.95 -6.11
N ALA A 2 16.20 -3.42 -5.14
CA ALA A 2 14.75 -3.29 -5.22
C ALA A 2 14.42 -2.15 -6.21
N ALA A 3 13.73 -2.47 -7.30
CA ALA A 3 13.29 -1.47 -8.27
C ALA A 3 12.25 -0.56 -7.61
N GLY A 4 12.65 0.62 -7.25
CA GLY A 4 11.75 1.70 -6.83
C GLY A 4 11.13 2.41 -8.04
N PRO A 5 10.16 3.31 -7.84
CA PRO A 5 9.63 4.13 -8.92
C PRO A 5 10.73 5.02 -9.50
N GLY A 6 10.86 5.04 -10.84
CA GLY A 6 11.96 5.72 -11.53
C GLY A 6 11.98 7.26 -11.47
N ASP A 7 11.00 7.87 -10.80
CA ASP A 7 10.83 9.31 -10.62
C ASP A 7 10.94 9.75 -9.15
N LEU A 8 11.67 8.99 -8.33
CA LEU A 8 12.05 9.40 -6.98
C LEU A 8 13.08 10.51 -7.02
N ILE A 9 12.84 11.54 -6.21
CA ILE A 9 13.83 12.59 -5.97
C ILE A 9 14.76 12.10 -4.86
N LEU A 10 15.91 11.56 -5.27
CA LEU A 10 16.97 11.09 -4.37
C LEU A 10 18.11 12.11 -4.30
N GLU A 11 18.82 12.14 -3.20
CA GLU A 11 20.06 12.91 -3.09
C GLU A 11 21.21 12.23 -3.84
N PRO A 12 22.23 13.00 -4.27
CA PRO A 12 23.43 12.42 -4.84
C PRO A 12 24.05 11.43 -3.84
N SER A 13 24.32 10.20 -4.27
CA SER A 13 24.85 9.10 -3.43
C SER A 13 23.86 8.36 -2.54
N GLU A 14 22.57 8.72 -2.50
CA GLU A 14 21.55 8.02 -1.74
C GLU A 14 21.17 6.68 -2.40
N GLN A 15 21.19 5.61 -1.60
CA GLN A 15 20.92 4.27 -2.11
C GLN A 15 19.58 3.75 -1.58
N VAL A 16 18.78 3.18 -2.50
CA VAL A 16 17.52 2.52 -2.14
C VAL A 16 17.83 1.13 -1.58
N ILE A 17 17.51 0.91 -0.32
CA ILE A 17 17.66 -0.38 0.37
C ILE A 17 16.47 -1.27 0.03
N LEU A 18 15.25 -0.77 0.21
CA LEU A 18 14.03 -1.53 -0.01
C LEU A 18 12.90 -0.62 -0.49
N ALA A 19 12.14 -1.08 -1.48
CA ALA A 19 10.91 -0.44 -1.91
C ALA A 19 9.74 -1.41 -1.77
N THR A 20 8.60 -0.94 -1.25
CA THR A 20 7.39 -1.72 -1.09
C THR A 20 6.15 -0.90 -1.41
N ARG A 21 5.01 -1.58 -1.56
CA ARG A 21 3.70 -0.96 -1.82
C ARG A 21 2.75 -1.22 -0.67
N PRO A 22 1.72 -0.37 -0.49
CA PRO A 22 0.63 -0.69 0.42
C PRO A 22 -0.06 -1.99 0.01
N LEU A 23 -0.72 -2.64 0.97
CA LEU A 23 -1.51 -3.82 0.67
C LEU A 23 -2.77 -3.44 -0.12
N PHE A 24 -3.02 -4.16 -1.19
CA PHE A 24 -4.29 -4.14 -1.91
C PHE A 24 -4.89 -5.54 -1.91
N LEU A 25 -6.09 -5.64 -1.36
CA LEU A 25 -6.81 -6.90 -1.26
C LEU A 25 -7.62 -7.12 -2.55
N TRP A 26 -6.95 -7.57 -3.59
CA TRP A 26 -7.59 -7.82 -4.89
C TRP A 26 -8.30 -9.18 -4.94
N GLU A 27 -7.84 -10.16 -4.15
CA GLU A 27 -8.38 -11.52 -4.18
C GLU A 27 -9.86 -11.60 -3.78
N PRO A 28 -10.33 -11.00 -2.67
CA PRO A 28 -11.74 -11.04 -2.32
C PRO A 28 -12.59 -10.27 -3.35
N LEU A 29 -12.04 -9.23 -3.98
CA LEU A 29 -12.75 -8.47 -5.00
C LEU A 29 -12.96 -9.31 -6.27
N VAL A 30 -11.93 -10.00 -6.74
CA VAL A 30 -12.02 -10.93 -7.88
C VAL A 30 -12.96 -12.08 -7.56
N LEU A 31 -12.92 -12.63 -6.33
CA LEU A 31 -13.84 -13.68 -5.93
C LEU A 31 -15.31 -13.22 -6.00
N ILE A 32 -15.60 -12.01 -5.53
CA ILE A 32 -16.94 -11.43 -5.61
C ILE A 32 -17.38 -11.28 -7.07
N GLU A 33 -16.49 -10.79 -7.95
CA GLU A 33 -16.81 -10.68 -9.39
C GLU A 33 -17.06 -12.02 -10.03
N VAL A 34 -16.27 -13.05 -9.73
CA VAL A 34 -16.48 -14.41 -10.25
C VAL A 34 -17.82 -14.97 -9.79
N VAL A 35 -18.18 -14.82 -8.51
CA VAL A 35 -19.48 -15.25 -7.99
C VAL A 35 -20.62 -14.52 -8.70
N LEU A 36 -20.47 -13.21 -8.92
CA LEU A 36 -21.47 -12.41 -9.61
C LEU A 36 -21.67 -12.84 -11.08
N VAL A 37 -20.58 -13.17 -11.78
CA VAL A 37 -20.64 -13.72 -13.15
C VAL A 37 -21.35 -15.06 -13.16
N VAL A 38 -21.00 -15.98 -12.28
CA VAL A 38 -21.64 -17.31 -12.18
C VAL A 38 -23.14 -17.17 -11.92
N LEU A 39 -23.52 -16.28 -10.98
CA LEU A 39 -24.91 -16.01 -10.66
C LEU A 39 -25.68 -15.41 -11.87
N THR A 40 -25.05 -14.49 -12.59
CA THR A 40 -25.63 -13.88 -13.79
C THR A 40 -25.87 -14.94 -14.89
N LEU A 41 -24.88 -15.82 -15.11
CA LEU A 41 -25.01 -16.93 -16.07
C LEU A 41 -26.15 -17.91 -15.68
N TYR A 42 -26.30 -18.17 -14.40
CA TYR A 42 -27.44 -18.98 -13.88
C TYR A 42 -28.79 -18.34 -14.24
N PHE A 43 -28.92 -17.01 -14.07
CA PHE A 43 -30.17 -16.30 -14.46
C PHE A 43 -30.40 -16.25 -15.97
N VAL A 44 -29.33 -16.27 -16.78
CA VAL A 44 -29.44 -16.47 -18.23
C VAL A 44 -30.08 -17.84 -18.53
N GLY A 45 -29.63 -18.91 -17.85
CA GLY A 45 -30.16 -20.25 -18.01
C GLY A 45 -31.66 -20.40 -17.65
N ILE A 46 -32.13 -19.60 -16.67
CA ILE A 46 -33.57 -19.56 -16.29
C ILE A 46 -34.38 -18.65 -17.23
N GLY A 47 -33.74 -17.83 -18.06
CA GLY A 47 -34.44 -16.90 -18.96
C GLY A 47 -34.97 -15.64 -18.27
N ASN A 48 -34.47 -15.28 -17.09
CA ASN A 48 -34.91 -14.10 -16.35
C ASN A 48 -34.11 -12.84 -16.77
N ALA A 49 -34.59 -12.15 -17.80
CA ALA A 49 -33.92 -10.99 -18.38
C ALA A 49 -33.69 -9.84 -17.36
N THR A 50 -34.59 -9.65 -16.41
CA THR A 50 -34.47 -8.58 -15.40
C THR A 50 -33.31 -8.85 -14.47
N LEU A 51 -33.15 -10.08 -13.94
CA LEU A 51 -32.06 -10.46 -13.07
C LEU A 51 -30.73 -10.48 -13.81
N VAL A 52 -30.72 -10.86 -15.09
CA VAL A 52 -29.50 -10.75 -15.93
C VAL A 52 -29.08 -9.30 -16.08
N GLY A 53 -29.99 -8.38 -16.40
CA GLY A 53 -29.71 -6.97 -16.53
C GLY A 53 -29.17 -6.36 -15.22
N LEU A 54 -29.76 -6.73 -14.08
CA LEU A 54 -29.30 -6.30 -12.77
C LEU A 54 -27.89 -6.83 -12.45
N GLY A 55 -27.62 -8.11 -12.71
CA GLY A 55 -26.31 -8.73 -12.51
C GLY A 55 -25.22 -8.05 -13.32
N LEU A 56 -25.48 -7.77 -14.60
CA LEU A 56 -24.54 -7.03 -15.47
C LEU A 56 -24.31 -5.60 -14.97
N ALA A 57 -25.37 -4.90 -14.54
CA ALA A 57 -25.22 -3.54 -14.02
C ALA A 57 -24.34 -3.50 -12.75
N ILE A 58 -24.56 -4.43 -11.81
CA ILE A 58 -23.76 -4.54 -10.60
C ILE A 58 -22.31 -4.89 -10.94
N PHE A 59 -22.07 -5.82 -11.87
CA PHE A 59 -20.74 -6.19 -12.34
C PHE A 59 -19.97 -4.99 -12.88
N VAL A 60 -20.57 -4.22 -13.78
CA VAL A 60 -19.94 -3.02 -14.36
C VAL A 60 -19.62 -1.98 -13.29
N LEU A 61 -20.56 -1.71 -12.38
CA LEU A 61 -20.36 -0.74 -11.30
C LEU A 61 -19.23 -1.18 -10.34
N LEU A 62 -19.19 -2.47 -10.01
CA LEU A 62 -18.15 -3.03 -9.15
C LEU A 62 -16.76 -2.95 -9.82
N THR A 63 -16.67 -3.31 -11.10
CA THR A 63 -15.42 -3.20 -11.87
C THR A 63 -14.93 -1.75 -11.92
N ILE A 64 -15.82 -0.80 -12.22
CA ILE A 64 -15.47 0.63 -12.22
C ILE A 64 -14.95 1.05 -10.84
N TRP A 65 -15.64 0.66 -9.77
CA TRP A 65 -15.22 0.98 -8.40
C TRP A 65 -13.85 0.38 -8.06
N ILE A 66 -13.57 -0.87 -8.45
CA ILE A 66 -12.27 -1.52 -8.26
C ILE A 66 -11.17 -0.74 -8.98
N VAL A 67 -11.40 -0.36 -10.25
CA VAL A 67 -10.43 0.41 -11.05
C VAL A 67 -10.14 1.77 -10.40
N VAL A 68 -11.19 2.48 -9.99
CA VAL A 68 -11.04 3.79 -9.31
C VAL A 68 -10.23 3.67 -8.01
N ARG A 69 -10.42 2.59 -7.25
CA ARG A 69 -9.64 2.32 -6.02
C ARG A 69 -8.21 1.88 -6.30
N TRP A 70 -8.00 1.15 -7.38
CA TRP A 70 -6.69 0.64 -7.77
C TRP A 70 -5.73 1.75 -8.25
N ILE A 71 -6.24 2.76 -8.96
CA ILE A 71 -5.43 3.84 -9.53
C ILE A 71 -4.60 4.55 -8.46
N PRO A 72 -5.14 5.15 -7.37
CA PRO A 72 -4.36 5.84 -6.36
C PRO A 72 -3.45 4.87 -5.57
N TRP A 73 -3.89 3.61 -5.39
CA TRP A 73 -3.07 2.60 -4.75
C TRP A 73 -1.82 2.27 -5.57
N SER A 74 -1.94 2.12 -6.89
CA SER A 74 -0.83 1.77 -7.77
C SER A 74 0.28 2.84 -7.79
N ALA A 75 -0.09 4.09 -7.51
CA ALA A 75 0.83 5.22 -7.44
C ALA A 75 1.51 5.39 -6.07
N LYS A 76 1.07 4.65 -5.04
CA LYS A 76 1.64 4.77 -3.69
C LYS A 76 2.80 3.81 -3.48
N TRP A 77 3.92 4.35 -2.98
CA TRP A 77 5.14 3.61 -2.69
C TRP A 77 5.72 4.03 -1.35
N PHE A 78 6.34 3.07 -0.68
CA PHE A 78 7.18 3.27 0.48
C PHE A 78 8.59 2.83 0.14
N VAL A 79 9.55 3.72 0.30
CA VAL A 79 10.94 3.49 -0.07
C VAL A 79 11.82 3.79 1.13
N LEU A 80 12.61 2.81 1.51
CA LEU A 80 13.64 2.96 2.53
C LEU A 80 14.97 3.17 1.82
N THR A 81 15.65 4.24 2.18
CA THR A 81 17.02 4.52 1.75
C THR A 81 17.99 4.39 2.93
N ASP A 82 19.26 4.58 2.68
CA ASP A 82 20.32 4.61 3.69
C ASP A 82 20.23 5.82 4.65
N ARG A 83 19.41 6.84 4.33
CA ARG A 83 19.30 8.08 5.11
C ARG A 83 17.90 8.42 5.57
N ARG A 84 16.87 8.04 4.80
CA ARG A 84 15.50 8.46 5.07
C ARG A 84 14.47 7.42 4.60
N LEU A 85 13.32 7.51 5.19
CA LEU A 85 12.12 6.82 4.75
C LEU A 85 11.29 7.75 3.88
N ILE A 86 10.98 7.33 2.66
CA ILE A 86 10.24 8.12 1.68
C ILE A 86 8.86 7.47 1.47
N SER A 87 7.80 8.26 1.63
CA SER A 87 6.46 7.92 1.17
C SER A 87 6.13 8.77 -0.05
N ARG A 88 5.76 8.10 -1.13
CA ARG A 88 5.33 8.73 -2.36
C ARG A 88 3.92 8.33 -2.69
N TRP A 89 3.10 9.29 -3.09
CA TRP A 89 1.71 9.06 -3.48
C TRP A 89 1.26 10.09 -4.52
N GLY A 90 0.12 9.79 -5.16
CA GLY A 90 -0.50 10.64 -6.16
C GLY A 90 -0.26 10.19 -7.58
N VAL A 91 -1.32 10.23 -8.39
CA VAL A 91 -1.32 9.82 -9.80
C VAL A 91 -0.95 11.00 -10.69
N PHE A 92 -1.69 12.09 -10.57
CA PHE A 92 -1.50 13.31 -11.34
C PHE A 92 -0.61 14.31 -10.60
N ASN A 93 -0.89 14.52 -9.32
CA ASN A 93 -0.08 15.37 -8.46
C ASN A 93 0.82 14.47 -7.61
N LYS A 94 2.09 14.37 -7.99
CA LYS A 94 3.07 13.49 -7.35
C LYS A 94 3.60 14.17 -6.10
N ASN A 95 3.19 13.67 -4.95
CA ASN A 95 3.66 14.12 -3.65
C ASN A 95 4.71 13.14 -3.11
N GLN A 96 5.71 13.68 -2.46
CA GLN A 96 6.75 12.93 -1.77
C GLN A 96 6.95 13.51 -0.38
N SER A 97 6.89 12.66 0.63
CA SER A 97 7.25 13.00 2.00
C SER A 97 8.43 12.14 2.42
N ALA A 98 9.37 12.72 3.14
CA ALA A 98 10.57 12.04 3.61
C ALA A 98 10.77 12.26 5.10
N LEU A 99 11.04 11.18 5.82
CA LEU A 99 11.40 11.18 7.24
C LEU A 99 12.83 10.69 7.39
N LEU A 100 13.70 11.54 7.94
CA LEU A 100 15.09 11.18 8.23
C LEU A 100 15.14 10.06 9.27
N LEU A 101 15.99 9.06 9.06
CA LEU A 101 16.15 7.93 9.97
C LEU A 101 16.63 8.36 11.37
N ASP A 102 17.44 9.41 11.45
CA ASP A 102 17.92 9.98 12.71
C ASP A 102 16.79 10.60 13.57
N ARG A 103 15.65 10.92 12.97
CA ARG A 103 14.49 11.48 13.66
C ARG A 103 13.48 10.43 14.10
N VAL A 104 13.61 9.20 13.66
CA VAL A 104 12.75 8.09 14.08
C VAL A 104 13.16 7.65 15.47
N GLN A 105 12.31 7.93 16.46
CA GLN A 105 12.59 7.59 17.87
C GLN A 105 12.14 6.16 18.19
N ASP A 106 10.99 5.77 17.71
CA ASP A 106 10.47 4.43 17.89
C ASP A 106 9.79 3.93 16.62
N ALA A 107 9.94 2.64 16.36
CA ALA A 107 9.34 1.95 15.23
C ALA A 107 8.70 0.66 15.72
N SER A 108 7.39 0.58 15.64
CA SER A 108 6.64 -0.61 16.02
C SER A 108 5.98 -1.26 14.81
N LEU A 109 6.00 -2.59 14.76
CA LEU A 109 5.36 -3.38 13.71
C LEU A 109 4.17 -4.14 14.27
N ALA A 110 2.96 -3.72 13.91
CA ALA A 110 1.74 -4.44 14.19
C ALA A 110 1.44 -5.42 13.05
N ARG A 111 1.11 -6.67 13.39
CA ARG A 111 0.76 -7.73 12.44
C ARG A 111 -0.68 -8.17 12.67
N PRO A 112 -1.67 -7.51 12.05
CA PRO A 112 -3.08 -7.80 12.31
C PRO A 112 -3.49 -9.18 11.78
N PHE A 113 -4.19 -9.95 12.64
CA PHE A 113 -4.88 -11.16 12.25
C PHE A 113 -6.13 -10.82 11.42
N PRO A 114 -6.56 -11.61 10.41
CA PRO A 114 -5.94 -12.87 9.94
C PRO A 114 -4.92 -12.67 8.79
N LEU A 115 -4.80 -11.47 8.24
CA LEU A 115 -4.03 -11.18 7.02
C LEU A 115 -2.53 -11.50 7.18
N SER A 116 -1.98 -11.27 8.35
CA SER A 116 -0.57 -11.55 8.65
C SER A 116 -0.19 -13.03 8.63
N MET A 117 -1.17 -13.94 8.69
CA MET A 117 -0.92 -15.39 8.58
C MET A 117 -0.79 -15.85 7.12
N ILE A 118 -1.50 -15.16 6.22
CA ILE A 118 -1.56 -15.55 4.80
C ILE A 118 -0.45 -14.86 4.01
N ARG A 119 -0.09 -13.63 4.43
CA ARG A 119 0.90 -12.79 3.75
C ARG A 119 1.79 -12.07 4.74
N ASP A 120 3.01 -11.73 4.32
CA ASP A 120 3.87 -10.79 5.06
C ASP A 120 3.30 -9.38 4.93
N TYR A 121 2.27 -9.14 5.75
CA TYR A 121 1.57 -7.86 5.89
C TYR A 121 1.72 -7.35 7.30
N GLY A 122 1.91 -6.06 7.43
CA GLY A 122 1.95 -5.38 8.71
C GLY A 122 1.71 -3.89 8.57
N VAL A 123 1.44 -3.27 9.69
CA VAL A 123 1.32 -1.83 9.85
C VAL A 123 2.53 -1.36 10.65
N LEU A 124 3.42 -0.67 9.98
CA LEU A 124 4.57 -0.02 10.61
C LEU A 124 4.12 1.32 11.16
N ARG A 125 4.26 1.51 12.46
CA ARG A 125 4.03 2.79 13.15
C ARG A 125 5.37 3.39 13.50
N LEU A 126 5.52 4.67 13.16
CA LEU A 126 6.74 5.42 13.41
C LEU A 126 6.42 6.60 14.31
N GLU A 127 7.23 6.76 15.36
CA GLU A 127 7.20 7.92 16.21
C GLU A 127 8.44 8.78 15.94
N SER A 128 8.23 10.07 15.70
CA SER A 128 9.29 11.02 15.40
C SER A 128 9.30 12.16 16.42
N ALA A 129 10.50 12.60 16.79
CA ALA A 129 10.68 13.77 17.66
C ALA A 129 10.16 15.04 16.96
N GLY A 130 9.17 15.71 17.57
CA GLY A 130 8.67 17.01 17.09
C GLY A 130 7.34 16.97 16.34
N MET A 131 6.57 15.89 16.41
CA MET A 131 5.32 15.69 15.66
C MET A 131 4.13 16.57 16.08
N HIS A 132 4.27 17.47 17.04
CA HIS A 132 3.13 18.27 17.54
C HIS A 132 2.76 19.48 16.69
N SER A 133 3.53 19.87 15.70
CA SER A 133 3.28 21.11 14.94
C SER A 133 3.16 20.96 13.42
N GLU A 134 3.42 19.80 12.84
CA GLU A 134 3.40 19.60 11.39
C GLU A 134 2.55 18.40 10.94
N GLU A 135 1.37 18.25 11.51
CA GLU A 135 0.42 17.16 11.19
C GLU A 135 0.10 17.02 9.70
N ARG A 136 0.24 18.07 8.92
CA ARG A 136 -0.15 18.08 7.51
C ARG A 136 0.89 17.49 6.55
N ILE A 137 2.16 17.53 6.90
CA ILE A 137 3.23 17.06 6.00
C ILE A 137 3.56 15.58 6.24
N THR A 138 3.32 15.10 7.45
CA THR A 138 3.70 13.75 7.89
C THR A 138 2.55 12.73 7.85
N GLU A 139 1.34 13.13 7.47
CA GLU A 139 0.14 12.26 7.41
C GLU A 139 0.33 10.93 6.65
N GLY A 140 1.31 10.86 5.77
CA GLY A 140 1.63 9.64 5.02
C GLY A 140 2.64 8.70 5.66
N LEU A 141 3.30 9.09 6.78
CA LEU A 141 4.41 8.35 7.36
C LEU A 141 4.16 7.83 8.79
N HIS A 142 3.04 8.17 9.41
CA HIS A 142 2.73 7.72 10.78
C HIS A 142 2.31 6.25 10.83
N GLU A 143 1.45 5.81 9.92
CA GLU A 143 1.01 4.43 9.81
C GLU A 143 1.18 3.93 8.38
N LEU A 144 2.13 3.02 8.18
CA LEU A 144 2.48 2.46 6.89
C LEU A 144 1.96 1.03 6.81
N ALA A 145 0.75 0.86 6.31
CA ALA A 145 0.20 -0.45 6.01
C ALA A 145 0.83 -0.98 4.71
N MET A 146 1.71 -1.97 4.80
CA MET A 146 2.53 -2.42 3.67
C MET A 146 2.65 -3.92 3.55
N THR A 147 2.96 -4.37 2.34
CA THR A 147 3.42 -5.73 2.07
C THR A 147 4.91 -5.84 2.37
N ARG A 148 5.41 -7.05 2.65
CA ARG A 148 6.81 -7.30 3.06
C ARG A 148 7.22 -6.52 4.31
N ALA A 149 6.27 -6.32 5.23
CA ALA A 149 6.42 -5.50 6.41
C ALA A 149 7.54 -5.97 7.34
N THR A 150 7.72 -7.30 7.48
CA THR A 150 8.81 -7.87 8.30
C THR A 150 10.18 -7.57 7.71
N ALA A 151 10.33 -7.72 6.39
CA ALA A 151 11.59 -7.41 5.72
C ALA A 151 11.90 -5.91 5.80
N PHE A 152 10.87 -5.07 5.66
CA PHE A 152 11.01 -3.62 5.75
C PHE A 152 11.42 -3.17 7.16
N TYR A 153 10.78 -3.74 8.19
CA TYR A 153 11.11 -3.43 9.59
C TYR A 153 12.54 -3.83 9.95
N ARG A 154 13.00 -5.01 9.48
CA ARG A 154 14.40 -5.42 9.67
C ARG A 154 15.38 -4.49 8.97
N ALA A 155 15.13 -4.17 7.71
CA ALA A 155 15.97 -3.25 6.95
C ALA A 155 16.01 -1.84 7.57
N LEU A 156 14.90 -1.38 8.18
CA LEU A 156 14.85 -0.12 8.91
C LEU A 156 15.76 -0.16 10.15
N ASN A 157 15.66 -1.21 10.96
CA ASN A 157 16.49 -1.36 12.16
C ASN A 157 17.98 -1.49 11.80
N ASP A 158 18.31 -2.20 10.73
CA ASP A 158 19.69 -2.34 10.25
C ASP A 158 20.24 -0.98 9.78
N ALA A 159 19.41 -0.17 9.11
CA ALA A 159 19.78 1.15 8.65
C ALA A 159 19.94 2.18 9.79
N GLN A 160 19.20 2.00 10.90
CA GLN A 160 19.34 2.86 12.10
C GLN A 160 20.53 2.48 12.97
N THR A 161 21.09 1.28 12.81
CA THR A 161 22.24 0.80 13.60
C THR A 161 23.42 0.48 12.69
N PRO A 162 24.03 1.48 12.03
CA PRO A 162 25.20 1.26 11.22
C PRO A 162 26.39 0.94 12.13
N GLY A 163 26.77 -0.34 12.20
CA GLY A 163 28.04 -0.75 12.83
C GLY A 163 27.94 -1.41 14.22
N ARG A 164 27.14 -2.49 14.33
CA ARG A 164 27.40 -3.54 15.32
C ARG A 164 27.90 -4.79 14.64
#